data_a5126b2e204d7c4f739e78f9f462222b
#
_entry.id   a5126b2e204d7c4f739e78f9f462222b
#
_cell.length_a   1.000
_cell.length_b   1.000
_cell.length_c   1.000
_cell.angle_alpha   90.00
_cell.angle_beta   90.00
_cell.angle_gamma   90.00
#
_symmetry.space_group_name_H-M   'P 1'
#
loop_
_entity.id
_entity.type
_entity.pdbx_description
1 polymer ?
#
loop_
_entity_poly.entity_id
_entity_poly.type
_entity_poly.pdbx_seq_one_letter_code
_entity_poly.pdbx_strand_id
1 'polypeptide(L)'
;MSGGYPCENVEMLSYMSGGSIGGGDMNDIWGWVDPTDGTEYVIIGRTNGTSFIDISDPLNPVYIANLPTATSSSMWRDIKVYNNHAFIVAEAGGHGMQVVDLTTLSSITSPPQTIEADAIYSGWGNAHNIVINESTAKAYGVGTSTFEGGLHILDISNPTDPTLIGEFSNDGYTHDAQVVSYIGPDTNYQGKEIAFCCNENTVTVVDVTDPSDAVLISTTGYSGVNYTHQGWLTEDQAYFISNDELDEQELGVNTTSFIWDMSDLSSPQIIGTFVSETSAIDHNLYINDGLVYQSNYRAGLRILDTENIANGELEEVGFFDVYPQSDSPQFNGSWSNYPYFPSGVIAVSHIEEGLFLLRLAGELSGLGCMDPEACNYDPSALEDDGSCVGFNECGGCEGDELFCVGCTNENACNFNTEATIDDGSCYEIDPPISQSITQEGESVIFTNEPASFWFETETSPEELH
;
A
#
# COMPACT_ATOMS: atom_id res chain seq x y z
N MET A 1 -5.10 -2.27 14.05
CA MET A 1 -3.63 -2.23 14.26
C MET A 1 -3.05 -3.60 13.95
N SER A 2 -2.08 -3.70 13.08
CA SER A 2 -1.39 -4.94 12.76
C SER A 2 0.11 -4.79 12.99
N GLY A 3 0.76 -5.76 13.64
CA GLY A 3 2.18 -5.67 14.00
C GLY A 3 2.57 -4.48 14.90
N GLY A 4 1.60 -3.76 15.47
CA GLY A 4 1.82 -2.53 16.24
C GLY A 4 1.64 -1.23 15.45
N TYR A 5 1.40 -1.31 14.15
CA TYR A 5 1.17 -0.16 13.25
C TYR A 5 -0.33 0.15 13.12
N PRO A 6 -0.73 1.44 13.02
CA PRO A 6 -2.09 1.82 12.65
C PRO A 6 -2.44 1.29 11.26
N CYS A 7 -3.65 0.73 11.12
CA CYS A 7 -4.10 0.20 9.84
C CYS A 7 -5.63 0.09 9.81
N GLU A 8 -6.18 0.07 8.62
CA GLU A 8 -7.57 -0.25 8.32
C GLU A 8 -7.62 -1.08 7.04
N ASN A 9 -8.36 -2.19 7.06
CA ASN A 9 -8.51 -3.12 5.93
C ASN A 9 -7.19 -3.61 5.28
N VAL A 10 -6.07 -3.50 6.01
CA VAL A 10 -4.75 -3.98 5.60
C VAL A 10 -4.07 -4.64 6.80
N GLU A 11 -3.50 -5.81 6.61
CA GLU A 11 -2.73 -6.50 7.65
C GLU A 11 -1.28 -6.72 7.25
N MET A 12 -0.41 -6.76 8.25
CA MET A 12 1.00 -7.06 8.06
C MET A 12 1.22 -8.58 8.17
N LEU A 13 1.78 -9.17 7.12
CA LEU A 13 2.20 -10.57 7.10
C LEU A 13 3.58 -10.71 7.74
N SER A 14 4.54 -9.90 7.31
CA SER A 14 5.88 -9.89 7.90
C SER A 14 6.62 -8.58 7.63
N TYR A 15 7.78 -8.46 8.25
CA TYR A 15 8.68 -7.31 8.14
C TYR A 15 10.13 -7.80 8.11
N MET A 16 10.93 -7.26 7.19
CA MET A 16 12.38 -7.47 7.13
C MET A 16 13.12 -6.14 7.30
N SER A 17 13.95 -6.03 8.34
CA SER A 17 14.73 -4.81 8.54
C SER A 17 15.72 -4.58 7.40
N GLY A 18 15.99 -3.32 7.04
CA GLY A 18 16.98 -2.95 6.03
C GLY A 18 18.34 -3.61 6.27
N GLY A 19 18.76 -3.72 7.55
CA GLY A 19 19.98 -4.42 7.93
C GLY A 19 20.00 -5.91 7.62
N SER A 20 18.83 -6.59 7.65
CA SER A 20 18.72 -8.02 7.34
C SER A 20 18.71 -8.33 5.84
N ILE A 21 18.45 -7.32 5.01
CA ILE A 21 18.36 -7.45 3.54
C ILE A 21 19.51 -6.72 2.80
N GLY A 22 20.64 -6.49 3.45
CA GLY A 22 21.86 -5.97 2.83
C GLY A 22 22.25 -4.54 3.22
N GLY A 23 21.43 -3.85 4.02
CA GLY A 23 21.71 -2.52 4.57
C GLY A 23 21.61 -1.37 3.56
N GLY A 24 21.80 -0.15 4.04
CA GLY A 24 21.53 1.07 3.31
C GLY A 24 20.06 1.49 3.46
N ASP A 25 19.69 2.66 2.93
CA ASP A 25 18.31 3.10 2.85
C ASP A 25 17.66 2.47 1.62
N MET A 26 16.37 2.10 1.76
CA MET A 26 15.59 1.51 0.67
C MET A 26 15.09 2.62 -0.26
N ASN A 27 14.77 2.23 -1.49
CA ASN A 27 14.11 3.07 -2.47
C ASN A 27 13.09 2.24 -3.25
N ASP A 28 13.07 2.27 -4.58
CA ASP A 28 11.99 1.64 -5.33
C ASP A 28 11.98 0.11 -5.20
N ILE A 29 10.84 -0.48 -5.54
CA ILE A 29 10.54 -1.89 -5.35
C ILE A 29 9.77 -2.41 -6.57
N TRP A 30 10.04 -3.65 -6.96
CA TRP A 30 9.28 -4.36 -7.98
C TRP A 30 9.11 -5.83 -7.61
N GLY A 31 8.24 -6.53 -8.34
CA GLY A 31 7.99 -7.94 -8.15
C GLY A 31 8.35 -8.78 -9.37
N TRP A 32 8.62 -10.06 -9.17
CA TRP A 32 8.73 -11.08 -10.20
C TRP A 32 8.17 -12.41 -9.72
N VAL A 33 7.51 -13.11 -10.62
CA VAL A 33 7.00 -14.47 -10.37
C VAL A 33 7.76 -15.42 -11.29
N ASP A 34 8.41 -16.44 -10.73
CA ASP A 34 9.09 -17.47 -11.50
C ASP A 34 8.05 -18.28 -12.31
N PRO A 35 8.06 -18.21 -13.63
CA PRO A 35 7.07 -18.92 -14.45
C PRO A 35 7.20 -20.45 -14.38
N THR A 36 8.27 -20.98 -13.79
CA THR A 36 8.50 -22.41 -13.73
C THR A 36 7.80 -23.09 -12.57
N ASP A 37 7.66 -22.40 -11.43
CA ASP A 37 7.09 -22.97 -10.20
C ASP A 37 6.16 -22.03 -9.43
N GLY A 38 6.01 -20.78 -9.89
CA GLY A 38 5.14 -19.77 -9.27
C GLY A 38 5.76 -19.09 -8.04
N THR A 39 7.03 -19.30 -7.73
CA THR A 39 7.73 -18.60 -6.64
C THR A 39 7.73 -17.09 -6.89
N GLU A 40 7.27 -16.34 -5.91
CA GLU A 40 7.21 -14.88 -5.95
C GLU A 40 8.46 -14.26 -5.31
N TYR A 41 9.02 -13.27 -5.98
CA TYR A 41 10.21 -12.55 -5.52
C TYR A 41 9.97 -11.06 -5.45
N VAL A 42 10.31 -10.44 -4.33
CA VAL A 42 10.47 -9.00 -4.20
C VAL A 42 11.87 -8.61 -4.63
N ILE A 43 11.96 -7.58 -5.47
CA ILE A 43 13.20 -6.94 -5.91
C ILE A 43 13.19 -5.52 -5.33
N ILE A 44 14.00 -5.25 -4.31
CA ILE A 44 14.03 -3.97 -3.61
C ILE A 44 15.36 -3.25 -3.79
N GLY A 45 15.27 -2.02 -4.27
CA GLY A 45 16.41 -1.12 -4.42
C GLY A 45 16.91 -0.60 -3.06
N ARG A 46 18.19 -0.36 -2.97
CA ARG A 46 18.89 0.19 -1.82
C ARG A 46 19.94 1.20 -2.27
N THR A 47 20.32 2.08 -1.41
CA THR A 47 21.37 3.08 -1.75
C THR A 47 22.66 2.45 -2.27
N ASN A 48 23.00 1.22 -1.86
CA ASN A 48 24.24 0.53 -2.18
C ASN A 48 24.09 -0.70 -3.10
N GLY A 49 22.88 -0.97 -3.61
CA GLY A 49 22.60 -2.12 -4.49
C GLY A 49 21.15 -2.49 -4.58
N THR A 50 20.87 -3.75 -4.91
CA THR A 50 19.52 -4.31 -5.03
C THR A 50 19.46 -5.65 -4.33
N SER A 51 18.37 -5.93 -3.63
CA SER A 51 18.11 -7.20 -2.94
C SER A 51 17.00 -7.96 -3.61
N PHE A 52 17.15 -9.29 -3.66
CA PHE A 52 16.16 -10.24 -4.18
C PHE A 52 15.69 -11.11 -3.02
N ILE A 53 14.39 -11.15 -2.78
CA ILE A 53 13.77 -11.76 -1.60
C ILE A 53 12.68 -12.72 -2.07
N ASP A 54 12.80 -14.00 -1.73
CA ASP A 54 11.77 -15.02 -1.94
C ASP A 54 10.67 -14.81 -0.90
N ILE A 55 9.44 -14.64 -1.35
CA ILE A 55 8.24 -14.44 -0.54
C ILE A 55 7.20 -15.55 -0.72
N SER A 56 7.59 -16.72 -1.24
CA SER A 56 6.70 -17.90 -1.36
C SER A 56 6.08 -18.32 -0.03
N ASP A 57 6.76 -18.05 1.09
CA ASP A 57 6.17 -18.01 2.43
C ASP A 57 6.25 -16.57 2.94
N PRO A 58 5.21 -15.73 2.73
CA PRO A 58 5.26 -14.32 3.09
C PRO A 58 5.32 -14.07 4.60
N LEU A 59 5.09 -15.08 5.43
CA LEU A 59 5.31 -15.00 6.89
C LEU A 59 6.78 -15.22 7.27
N ASN A 60 7.57 -15.88 6.41
CA ASN A 60 8.98 -16.18 6.61
C ASN A 60 9.80 -15.90 5.33
N PRO A 61 9.84 -14.66 4.82
CA PRO A 61 10.55 -14.32 3.59
C PRO A 61 12.05 -14.56 3.70
N VAL A 62 12.68 -14.92 2.60
CA VAL A 62 14.10 -15.29 2.56
C VAL A 62 14.90 -14.34 1.65
N TYR A 63 15.91 -13.69 2.19
CA TYR A 63 16.85 -12.89 1.42
C TYR A 63 17.77 -13.78 0.58
N ILE A 64 17.55 -13.81 -0.75
CA ILE A 64 18.21 -14.75 -1.68
C ILE A 64 19.52 -14.20 -2.24
N ALA A 65 19.50 -12.97 -2.74
CA ALA A 65 20.67 -12.42 -3.43
C ALA A 65 20.85 -10.92 -3.25
N ASN A 66 22.10 -10.48 -3.39
CA ASN A 66 22.56 -9.10 -3.41
C ASN A 66 23.23 -8.78 -4.74
N LEU A 67 22.74 -7.78 -5.46
CA LEU A 67 23.42 -7.17 -6.56
C LEU A 67 24.05 -5.85 -6.08
N PRO A 68 25.37 -5.70 -6.04
CA PRO A 68 26.00 -4.40 -5.74
C PRO A 68 25.67 -3.35 -6.79
N THR A 69 25.61 -2.07 -6.39
CA THR A 69 25.51 -0.96 -7.34
C THR A 69 26.66 -0.96 -8.34
N ALA A 70 26.39 -0.62 -9.61
CA ALA A 70 27.40 -0.62 -10.65
C ALA A 70 28.52 0.41 -10.41
N THR A 71 28.19 1.53 -9.74
CA THR A 71 29.15 2.60 -9.40
C THR A 71 28.99 3.06 -7.95
N SER A 72 28.87 4.36 -7.70
CA SER A 72 28.69 4.89 -6.36
C SER A 72 27.24 4.68 -5.84
N SER A 73 27.06 4.79 -4.52
CA SER A 73 25.74 4.76 -3.90
C SER A 73 24.86 5.90 -4.41
N SER A 74 23.56 5.62 -4.52
CA SER A 74 22.52 6.60 -4.89
C SER A 74 21.29 6.36 -4.06
N MET A 75 20.62 7.42 -3.62
CA MET A 75 19.29 7.34 -2.98
C MET A 75 18.22 6.95 -4.00
N TRP A 76 18.39 7.35 -5.25
CA TRP A 76 17.43 7.11 -6.33
C TRP A 76 17.86 5.91 -7.16
N ARG A 77 17.03 4.88 -7.14
CA ARG A 77 17.18 3.64 -7.92
C ARG A 77 15.78 3.15 -8.26
N ASP A 78 15.59 2.76 -9.51
CA ASP A 78 14.32 2.19 -9.98
C ASP A 78 14.52 0.85 -10.67
N ILE A 79 13.49 0.01 -10.64
CA ILE A 79 13.52 -1.39 -11.05
C ILE A 79 12.23 -1.74 -11.79
N LYS A 80 12.37 -2.34 -12.98
CA LYS A 80 11.25 -2.98 -13.67
C LYS A 80 11.68 -4.35 -14.19
N VAL A 81 10.72 -5.19 -14.52
CA VAL A 81 10.95 -6.56 -14.97
C VAL A 81 10.36 -6.78 -16.36
N TYR A 82 11.09 -7.45 -17.22
CA TYR A 82 10.60 -7.93 -18.51
C TYR A 82 11.29 -9.24 -18.87
N ASN A 83 10.52 -10.20 -19.40
CA ASN A 83 11.01 -11.50 -19.91
C ASN A 83 12.03 -12.16 -18.95
N ASN A 84 11.65 -12.28 -17.67
CA ASN A 84 12.44 -12.85 -16.59
C ASN A 84 13.78 -12.14 -16.32
N HIS A 85 13.93 -10.88 -16.70
CA HIS A 85 15.08 -10.07 -16.37
C HIS A 85 14.68 -8.81 -15.62
N ALA A 86 15.44 -8.47 -14.57
CA ALA A 86 15.33 -7.18 -13.91
C ALA A 86 16.20 -6.14 -14.63
N PHE A 87 15.62 -4.98 -14.86
CA PHE A 87 16.27 -3.79 -15.41
C PHE A 87 16.36 -2.76 -14.29
N ILE A 88 17.57 -2.38 -13.91
CA ILE A 88 17.84 -1.61 -12.70
C ILE A 88 18.66 -0.37 -13.06
N VAL A 89 18.09 0.81 -12.82
CA VAL A 89 18.76 2.10 -13.04
C VAL A 89 19.09 2.80 -11.73
N ALA A 90 19.91 3.83 -11.77
CA ALA A 90 20.17 4.73 -10.64
C ALA A 90 20.73 6.07 -11.13
N GLU A 91 20.57 7.11 -10.31
CA GLU A 91 21.15 8.44 -10.58
C GLU A 91 22.66 8.54 -10.34
N ALA A 92 23.30 7.49 -9.87
CA ALA A 92 24.75 7.47 -9.72
C ALA A 92 25.47 7.65 -11.08
N GLY A 93 26.38 8.58 -11.15
CA GLY A 93 27.11 8.86 -12.38
C GLY A 93 27.84 7.63 -12.93
N GLY A 94 27.60 7.32 -14.21
CA GLY A 94 28.16 6.15 -14.89
C GLY A 94 27.54 4.80 -14.52
N HIS A 95 26.40 4.79 -13.79
CA HIS A 95 25.71 3.57 -13.42
C HIS A 95 25.16 2.82 -14.64
N GLY A 96 24.56 3.56 -15.58
CA GLY A 96 23.84 2.97 -16.70
C GLY A 96 22.60 2.21 -16.23
N MET A 97 22.35 1.05 -16.86
CA MET A 97 21.28 0.12 -16.47
C MET A 97 21.84 -1.28 -16.32
N GLN A 98 21.78 -1.84 -15.11
CA GLN A 98 22.11 -3.24 -14.84
C GLN A 98 20.96 -4.14 -15.29
N VAL A 99 21.28 -5.25 -15.94
CA VAL A 99 20.30 -6.29 -16.33
C VAL A 99 20.68 -7.59 -15.65
N VAL A 100 19.69 -8.26 -15.04
CA VAL A 100 19.89 -9.51 -14.29
C VAL A 100 18.90 -10.56 -14.74
N ASP A 101 19.36 -11.75 -15.11
CA ASP A 101 18.53 -12.94 -15.37
C ASP A 101 18.02 -13.52 -14.03
N LEU A 102 16.72 -13.30 -13.77
CA LEU A 102 16.05 -13.72 -12.53
C LEU A 102 15.89 -15.23 -12.41
N THR A 103 15.91 -15.97 -13.53
CA THR A 103 15.76 -17.44 -13.51
C THR A 103 16.90 -18.13 -12.76
N THR A 104 18.02 -17.44 -12.55
CA THR A 104 19.17 -17.94 -11.79
C THR A 104 18.95 -17.96 -10.28
N LEU A 105 17.97 -17.19 -9.76
CA LEU A 105 17.69 -17.07 -8.32
C LEU A 105 17.31 -18.41 -7.69
N SER A 106 16.49 -19.22 -8.37
CA SER A 106 16.07 -20.54 -7.90
C SER A 106 17.20 -21.53 -7.70
N SER A 107 18.35 -21.28 -8.35
CA SER A 107 19.57 -22.13 -8.22
C SER A 107 20.41 -21.84 -6.98
N ILE A 108 20.11 -20.77 -6.23
CA ILE A 108 20.86 -20.34 -5.06
C ILE A 108 20.51 -21.23 -3.85
N THR A 109 21.44 -22.10 -3.47
CA THR A 109 21.23 -23.09 -2.39
C THR A 109 21.74 -22.64 -1.01
N SER A 110 22.49 -21.54 -0.95
CA SER A 110 23.07 -21.00 0.29
C SER A 110 22.91 -19.46 0.31
N PRO A 111 21.67 -18.96 0.51
CA PRO A 111 21.39 -17.53 0.53
C PRO A 111 21.93 -16.84 1.80
N PRO A 112 22.19 -15.49 1.76
CA PRO A 112 22.20 -14.71 0.54
C PRO A 112 23.53 -14.87 -0.24
N GLN A 113 23.47 -14.75 -1.58
CA GLN A 113 24.65 -14.70 -2.42
C GLN A 113 24.80 -13.32 -3.07
N THR A 114 26.04 -12.87 -3.25
CA THR A 114 26.32 -11.72 -4.11
C THR A 114 26.38 -12.19 -5.56
N ILE A 115 25.56 -11.56 -6.42
CA ILE A 115 25.49 -11.83 -7.85
C ILE A 115 26.07 -10.65 -8.64
N GLU A 116 26.30 -10.84 -9.92
CA GLU A 116 26.75 -9.83 -10.86
C GLU A 116 25.65 -9.60 -11.91
N ALA A 117 25.60 -8.42 -12.52
CA ALA A 117 24.71 -8.16 -13.63
C ALA A 117 25.16 -8.94 -14.88
N ASP A 118 24.21 -9.52 -15.60
CA ASP A 118 24.45 -10.24 -16.86
C ASP A 118 24.82 -9.28 -17.99
N ALA A 119 24.31 -8.05 -17.94
CA ALA A 119 24.66 -6.97 -18.85
C ALA A 119 24.58 -5.60 -18.16
N ILE A 120 25.28 -4.62 -18.73
CA ILE A 120 25.15 -3.20 -18.35
C ILE A 120 24.98 -2.39 -19.64
N TYR A 121 23.80 -1.74 -19.76
CA TYR A 121 23.60 -0.74 -20.79
C TYR A 121 24.23 0.59 -20.36
N SER A 122 25.12 1.15 -21.18
CA SER A 122 25.89 2.37 -20.87
C SER A 122 25.57 3.54 -21.81
N GLY A 123 24.46 3.46 -22.55
CA GLY A 123 24.05 4.51 -23.50
C GLY A 123 23.59 5.81 -22.83
N TRP A 124 23.27 5.77 -21.54
CA TRP A 124 23.15 6.93 -20.65
C TRP A 124 24.15 6.82 -19.48
N GLY A 125 24.45 7.94 -18.82
CA GLY A 125 25.35 7.96 -17.65
C GLY A 125 24.61 7.59 -16.36
N ASN A 126 23.37 8.03 -16.23
CA ASN A 126 22.45 7.80 -15.12
C ASN A 126 21.02 7.94 -15.63
N ALA A 127 20.08 7.41 -14.88
CA ALA A 127 18.65 7.58 -15.10
C ALA A 127 17.93 7.70 -13.75
N HIS A 128 16.84 8.46 -13.70
CA HIS A 128 15.99 8.57 -12.54
C HIS A 128 15.09 7.34 -12.44
N ASN A 129 14.26 7.10 -13.47
CA ASN A 129 13.36 5.94 -13.53
C ASN A 129 13.53 5.14 -14.83
N ILE A 130 12.99 3.93 -14.83
CA ILE A 130 12.89 3.03 -15.98
C ILE A 130 11.44 2.58 -16.15
N VAL A 131 10.90 2.73 -17.34
CA VAL A 131 9.54 2.32 -17.69
C VAL A 131 9.62 1.23 -18.73
N ILE A 132 8.76 0.21 -18.65
CA ILE A 132 8.74 -0.90 -19.60
C ILE A 132 7.31 -1.12 -20.12
N ASN A 133 7.15 -1.14 -21.45
CA ASN A 133 5.98 -1.72 -22.08
C ASN A 133 6.30 -3.16 -22.48
N GLU A 134 5.88 -4.10 -21.68
CA GLU A 134 6.17 -5.53 -21.87
C GLU A 134 5.61 -6.06 -23.19
N SER A 135 4.45 -5.54 -23.65
CA SER A 135 3.79 -6.01 -24.87
C SER A 135 4.57 -5.69 -26.15
N THR A 136 5.42 -4.67 -26.11
CA THR A 136 6.21 -4.23 -27.27
C THR A 136 7.73 -4.49 -27.08
N ALA A 137 8.13 -5.03 -25.95
CA ALA A 137 9.53 -5.25 -25.58
C ALA A 137 10.36 -3.96 -25.66
N LYS A 138 9.83 -2.85 -25.17
CA LYS A 138 10.51 -1.55 -25.13
C LYS A 138 10.69 -1.07 -23.71
N ALA A 139 11.87 -0.47 -23.46
CA ALA A 139 12.16 0.23 -22.22
C ALA A 139 12.41 1.72 -22.48
N TYR A 140 12.00 2.54 -21.54
CA TYR A 140 12.10 3.99 -21.60
C TYR A 140 12.87 4.45 -20.36
N GLY A 141 14.12 4.90 -20.54
CA GLY A 141 14.85 5.60 -19.48
C GLY A 141 14.37 7.04 -19.42
N VAL A 142 13.95 7.48 -18.23
CA VAL A 142 13.51 8.86 -17.97
C VAL A 142 14.39 9.52 -16.91
N GLY A 143 14.46 10.85 -16.88
CA GLY A 143 15.40 11.58 -16.05
C GLY A 143 16.85 11.18 -16.34
N THR A 144 17.14 10.80 -17.59
CA THR A 144 18.49 10.36 -17.98
C THR A 144 19.42 11.55 -18.24
N SER A 145 20.75 11.29 -18.26
CA SER A 145 21.73 12.30 -18.67
C SER A 145 21.76 12.57 -20.19
N THR A 146 20.81 11.99 -20.95
CA THR A 146 20.66 12.15 -22.40
C THR A 146 19.31 12.78 -22.71
N PHE A 147 19.13 13.32 -23.92
CA PHE A 147 17.87 13.83 -24.45
C PHE A 147 17.14 14.77 -23.48
N GLU A 148 17.88 15.68 -22.81
CA GLU A 148 17.36 16.65 -21.83
C GLU A 148 16.58 16.03 -20.65
N GLY A 149 16.76 14.72 -20.40
CA GLY A 149 16.05 13.97 -19.37
C GLY A 149 14.68 13.40 -19.82
N GLY A 150 14.28 13.63 -21.08
CA GLY A 150 13.07 13.04 -21.66
C GLY A 150 13.20 11.53 -21.94
N LEU A 151 12.36 11.02 -22.82
CA LEU A 151 12.32 9.57 -23.09
C LEU A 151 13.57 9.12 -23.88
N HIS A 152 14.33 8.18 -23.35
CA HIS A 152 15.39 7.46 -24.03
C HIS A 152 14.89 6.03 -24.31
N ILE A 153 14.54 5.73 -25.55
CA ILE A 153 13.75 4.55 -25.94
C ILE A 153 14.65 3.41 -26.42
N LEU A 154 14.52 2.26 -25.76
CA LEU A 154 15.30 1.06 -26.04
C LEU A 154 14.43 -0.08 -26.57
N ASP A 155 14.95 -0.87 -27.51
CA ASP A 155 14.52 -2.24 -27.79
C ASP A 155 15.20 -3.16 -26.77
N ILE A 156 14.40 -3.91 -26.02
CA ILE A 156 14.82 -4.89 -25.02
C ILE A 156 14.33 -6.31 -25.35
N SER A 157 13.94 -6.57 -26.62
CA SER A 157 13.57 -7.91 -27.09
C SER A 157 14.66 -8.95 -26.84
N ASN A 158 15.93 -8.53 -26.81
CA ASN A 158 17.04 -9.26 -26.22
C ASN A 158 17.46 -8.54 -24.92
N PRO A 159 17.01 -9.01 -23.74
CA PRO A 159 17.24 -8.33 -22.46
C PRO A 159 18.69 -7.98 -22.16
N THR A 160 19.64 -8.83 -22.58
CA THR A 160 21.08 -8.64 -22.31
C THR A 160 21.81 -7.80 -23.36
N ASP A 161 21.11 -7.34 -24.41
CA ASP A 161 21.68 -6.48 -25.46
C ASP A 161 20.70 -5.34 -25.83
N PRO A 162 20.31 -4.46 -24.86
CA PRO A 162 19.44 -3.34 -25.12
C PRO A 162 20.02 -2.38 -26.15
N THR A 163 19.18 -1.94 -27.11
CA THR A 163 19.62 -1.05 -28.19
C THR A 163 18.78 0.21 -28.28
N LEU A 164 19.42 1.38 -28.44
CA LEU A 164 18.73 2.66 -28.65
C LEU A 164 17.97 2.63 -29.98
N ILE A 165 16.67 2.92 -29.94
CA ILE A 165 15.78 2.96 -31.11
C ILE A 165 15.07 4.29 -31.32
N GLY A 166 15.11 5.19 -30.34
CA GLY A 166 14.47 6.50 -30.45
C GLY A 166 14.58 7.36 -29.20
N GLU A 167 13.99 8.56 -29.28
CA GLU A 167 13.97 9.50 -28.18
C GLU A 167 12.77 10.46 -28.29
N PHE A 168 12.44 11.11 -27.17
CA PHE A 168 11.54 12.27 -27.15
C PHE A 168 12.02 13.25 -26.07
N SER A 169 12.29 14.51 -26.45
CA SER A 169 12.83 15.55 -25.57
C SER A 169 12.12 16.90 -25.71
N ASN A 170 11.02 16.95 -26.49
CA ASN A 170 10.36 18.21 -26.83
C ASN A 170 9.74 18.93 -25.63
N ASP A 171 9.50 18.25 -24.51
CA ASP A 171 8.98 18.82 -23.26
C ASP A 171 9.97 18.70 -22.09
N GLY A 172 11.25 18.52 -22.40
CA GLY A 172 12.35 18.50 -21.43
C GLY A 172 12.36 17.27 -20.54
N TYR A 173 12.58 17.49 -19.26
CA TYR A 173 12.75 16.43 -18.25
C TYR A 173 11.44 15.69 -17.97
N THR A 174 11.48 14.37 -18.05
CA THR A 174 10.43 13.47 -17.60
C THR A 174 10.89 12.82 -16.30
N HIS A 175 10.15 13.04 -15.21
CA HIS A 175 10.46 12.45 -13.91
C HIS A 175 10.08 10.97 -13.89
N ASP A 176 8.82 10.67 -14.20
CA ASP A 176 8.31 9.31 -14.36
C ASP A 176 7.30 9.24 -15.51
N ALA A 177 6.96 8.04 -15.95
CA ALA A 177 5.99 7.82 -17.00
C ALA A 177 5.33 6.44 -16.88
N GLN A 178 4.13 6.31 -17.47
CA GLN A 178 3.57 5.02 -17.82
C GLN A 178 3.47 4.91 -19.34
N VAL A 179 3.92 3.82 -19.94
CA VAL A 179 3.84 3.57 -21.37
C VAL A 179 3.04 2.33 -21.63
N VAL A 180 1.99 2.47 -22.44
CA VAL A 180 1.01 1.39 -22.68
C VAL A 180 0.74 1.15 -24.17
N SER A 181 0.35 -0.06 -24.52
CA SER A 181 -0.39 -0.31 -25.74
C SER A 181 -1.82 0.17 -25.51
N TYR A 182 -2.17 1.32 -26.12
CA TYR A 182 -3.37 2.04 -25.77
C TYR A 182 -4.64 1.34 -26.25
N ILE A 183 -5.56 1.10 -25.31
CA ILE A 183 -6.89 0.51 -25.53
C ILE A 183 -8.03 1.43 -25.07
N GLY A 184 -7.67 2.59 -24.51
CA GLY A 184 -8.59 3.54 -23.90
C GLY A 184 -9.62 4.14 -24.86
N PRO A 185 -10.44 5.10 -24.37
CA PRO A 185 -11.63 5.60 -25.11
C PRO A 185 -11.31 6.46 -26.34
N ASP A 186 -10.11 7.09 -26.43
CA ASP A 186 -9.77 7.89 -27.61
C ASP A 186 -9.45 7.00 -28.83
N THR A 187 -10.44 6.83 -29.70
CA THR A 187 -10.34 5.93 -30.86
C THR A 187 -9.28 6.34 -31.90
N ASN A 188 -8.74 7.58 -31.84
CA ASN A 188 -7.66 8.02 -32.71
C ASN A 188 -6.33 7.35 -32.38
N TYR A 189 -6.20 6.83 -31.16
CA TYR A 189 -4.94 6.28 -30.62
C TYR A 189 -5.03 4.81 -30.24
N GLN A 190 -6.20 4.17 -30.34
CA GLN A 190 -6.32 2.74 -30.05
C GLN A 190 -5.35 1.90 -30.90
N GLY A 191 -4.65 0.97 -30.25
CA GLY A 191 -3.62 0.10 -30.85
C GLY A 191 -2.26 0.77 -31.06
N LYS A 192 -2.10 2.03 -30.66
CA LYS A 192 -0.83 2.74 -30.63
C LYS A 192 -0.12 2.55 -29.30
N GLU A 193 1.15 2.85 -29.27
CA GLU A 193 1.94 2.89 -28.03
C GLU A 193 2.01 4.34 -27.57
N ILE A 194 1.48 4.58 -26.38
CA ILE A 194 1.34 5.94 -25.81
C ILE A 194 2.06 6.03 -24.50
N ALA A 195 2.88 7.07 -24.35
CA ALA A 195 3.53 7.45 -23.11
C ALA A 195 2.74 8.56 -22.42
N PHE A 196 2.48 8.39 -21.11
CA PHE A 196 1.91 9.36 -20.19
C PHE A 196 3.02 9.79 -19.26
N CYS A 197 3.59 10.97 -19.49
CA CYS A 197 4.79 11.46 -18.83
C CYS A 197 4.44 12.50 -17.77
N CYS A 198 5.01 12.36 -16.57
CA CYS A 198 4.98 13.34 -15.51
C CYS A 198 6.26 14.19 -15.58
N ASN A 199 6.12 15.43 -16.08
CA ASN A 199 7.25 16.30 -16.44
C ASN A 199 7.39 17.47 -15.46
N GLU A 200 7.46 17.20 -14.16
CA GLU A 200 7.59 18.19 -13.08
C GLU A 200 6.44 19.21 -13.00
N ASN A 201 5.99 19.75 -14.12
CA ASN A 201 4.96 20.81 -14.17
C ASN A 201 3.80 20.50 -15.11
N THR A 202 3.81 19.36 -15.78
CA THR A 202 2.80 18.94 -16.76
C THR A 202 2.60 17.44 -16.77
N VAL A 203 1.40 17.01 -17.17
CA VAL A 203 1.17 15.68 -17.73
C VAL A 203 1.29 15.80 -19.25
N THR A 204 2.26 15.09 -19.82
CA THR A 204 2.57 15.13 -21.25
C THR A 204 2.29 13.79 -21.90
N VAL A 205 1.49 13.80 -22.96
CA VAL A 205 1.08 12.59 -23.68
C VAL A 205 1.80 12.52 -25.02
N VAL A 206 2.45 11.39 -25.31
CA VAL A 206 3.31 11.21 -26.48
C VAL A 206 2.96 9.91 -27.19
N ASP A 207 2.75 9.96 -28.52
CA ASP A 207 2.69 8.77 -29.39
C ASP A 207 4.11 8.30 -29.69
N VAL A 208 4.49 7.16 -29.12
CA VAL A 208 5.80 6.52 -29.25
C VAL A 208 5.74 5.24 -30.07
N THR A 209 4.68 5.08 -30.88
CA THR A 209 4.49 3.92 -31.77
C THR A 209 5.65 3.73 -32.72
N ASP A 210 6.14 4.82 -33.32
CA ASP A 210 7.42 4.86 -34.01
C ASP A 210 8.45 5.59 -33.14
N PRO A 211 9.35 4.86 -32.44
CA PRO A 211 10.33 5.50 -31.55
C PRO A 211 11.25 6.49 -32.24
N SER A 212 11.48 6.32 -33.56
CA SER A 212 12.34 7.22 -34.34
C SER A 212 11.65 8.51 -34.77
N ASP A 213 10.31 8.62 -34.61
CA ASP A 213 9.47 9.77 -34.95
C ASP A 213 8.35 9.92 -33.90
N ALA A 214 8.75 10.01 -32.63
CA ALA A 214 7.83 10.19 -31.49
C ALA A 214 7.09 11.52 -31.62
N VAL A 215 5.77 11.52 -31.43
CA VAL A 215 4.89 12.66 -31.70
C VAL A 215 4.22 13.15 -30.41
N LEU A 216 4.43 14.41 -30.07
CA LEU A 216 3.69 15.08 -29.00
C LEU A 216 2.20 15.12 -29.31
N ILE A 217 1.36 14.59 -28.42
CA ILE A 217 -0.10 14.69 -28.51
C ILE A 217 -0.60 15.88 -27.73
N SER A 218 -0.23 15.99 -26.45
CA SER A 218 -0.62 17.10 -25.58
C SER A 218 0.39 17.33 -24.46
N THR A 219 0.39 18.55 -23.93
CA THR A 219 1.10 18.98 -22.73
C THR A 219 0.11 19.77 -21.89
N THR A 220 -0.25 19.26 -20.70
CA THR A 220 -1.29 19.85 -19.87
C THR A 220 -0.78 20.11 -18.47
N GLY A 221 -0.72 21.40 -18.09
CA GLY A 221 -0.44 21.83 -16.72
C GLY A 221 -1.72 22.03 -15.92
N TYR A 222 -1.58 22.21 -14.60
CA TYR A 222 -2.70 22.45 -13.69
C TYR A 222 -2.39 23.55 -12.67
N SER A 223 -3.44 24.04 -12.02
CA SER A 223 -3.29 25.11 -11.03
C SER A 223 -2.73 24.56 -9.73
N GLY A 224 -1.69 25.20 -9.20
CA GLY A 224 -1.05 24.77 -7.95
C GLY A 224 0.05 23.74 -8.14
N VAL A 225 0.42 23.43 -9.39
CA VAL A 225 1.53 22.51 -9.68
C VAL A 225 2.83 22.99 -9.04
N ASN A 226 3.51 22.06 -8.35
CA ASN A 226 4.86 22.25 -7.82
C ASN A 226 5.82 21.20 -8.37
N TYR A 227 5.40 19.92 -8.41
CA TYR A 227 6.19 18.85 -8.98
C TYR A 227 5.32 17.67 -9.40
N THR A 228 4.83 17.67 -10.66
CA THR A 228 4.10 16.53 -11.24
C THR A 228 5.04 15.33 -11.24
N HIS A 229 4.81 14.42 -10.28
CA HIS A 229 5.78 13.39 -9.91
C HIS A 229 5.56 12.08 -10.67
N GLN A 230 4.41 11.44 -10.45
CA GLN A 230 4.07 10.14 -11.03
C GLN A 230 2.56 10.07 -11.28
N GLY A 231 2.14 9.10 -12.08
CA GLY A 231 0.72 8.79 -12.26
C GLY A 231 0.53 7.44 -12.94
N TRP A 232 -0.68 6.92 -12.83
CA TRP A 232 -1.05 5.61 -13.37
C TRP A 232 -2.46 5.62 -13.97
N LEU A 233 -2.64 4.89 -15.09
CA LEU A 233 -3.93 4.72 -15.75
C LEU A 233 -4.78 3.67 -15.04
N THR A 234 -6.10 3.85 -15.05
CA THR A 234 -7.05 2.76 -14.82
C THR A 234 -6.88 1.64 -15.85
N GLU A 235 -7.33 0.41 -15.53
CA GLU A 235 -7.16 -0.75 -16.42
C GLU A 235 -7.84 -0.56 -17.78
N ASP A 236 -8.94 0.19 -17.84
CA ASP A 236 -9.63 0.57 -19.07
C ASP A 236 -8.97 1.75 -19.81
N GLN A 237 -7.92 2.34 -19.18
CA GLN A 237 -7.16 3.49 -19.68
C GLN A 237 -8.03 4.74 -19.96
N ALA A 238 -9.17 4.85 -19.29
CA ALA A 238 -10.06 5.99 -19.41
C ALA A 238 -9.67 7.15 -18.49
N TYR A 239 -9.05 6.84 -17.36
CA TYR A 239 -8.64 7.82 -16.37
C TYR A 239 -7.17 7.64 -16.03
N PHE A 240 -6.51 8.78 -15.70
CA PHE A 240 -5.16 8.81 -15.17
C PHE A 240 -5.18 9.47 -13.80
N ILE A 241 -4.55 8.86 -12.81
CA ILE A 241 -4.41 9.45 -11.48
C ILE A 241 -2.98 9.87 -11.32
N SER A 242 -2.74 11.14 -11.01
CA SER A 242 -1.40 11.69 -10.78
C SER A 242 -1.30 12.36 -9.42
N ASN A 243 -0.07 12.57 -8.98
CA ASN A 243 0.28 13.26 -7.74
C ASN A 243 1.32 14.38 -7.99
N ASP A 244 1.51 15.23 -6.96
CA ASP A 244 2.43 16.38 -6.97
C ASP A 244 3.29 16.37 -5.70
N GLU A 245 4.49 15.83 -5.79
CA GLU A 245 5.35 15.48 -4.64
C GLU A 245 5.73 16.67 -3.73
N LEU A 246 5.60 17.92 -4.19
CA LEU A 246 6.07 19.09 -3.44
C LEU A 246 4.96 20.03 -2.97
N ASP A 247 3.69 19.80 -3.33
CA ASP A 247 2.63 20.75 -3.01
C ASP A 247 2.32 20.81 -1.51
N GLU A 248 2.46 19.70 -0.74
CA GLU A 248 2.30 19.73 0.70
C GLU A 248 3.37 20.60 1.38
N GLN A 249 4.60 20.57 0.89
CA GLN A 249 5.70 21.37 1.45
C GLN A 249 5.60 22.85 1.04
N GLU A 250 5.28 23.11 -0.21
CA GLU A 250 5.33 24.46 -0.78
C GLU A 250 4.02 25.25 -0.56
N LEU A 251 2.87 24.55 -0.58
CA LEU A 251 1.56 25.19 -0.42
C LEU A 251 0.94 24.94 0.97
N GLY A 252 1.42 23.92 1.71
CA GLY A 252 0.88 23.54 3.00
C GLY A 252 -0.51 22.93 2.91
N VAL A 253 -0.78 22.20 1.84
CA VAL A 253 -2.00 21.43 1.61
C VAL A 253 -1.87 20.02 2.17
N ASN A 254 -2.96 19.28 2.20
CA ASN A 254 -2.93 17.84 2.45
C ASN A 254 -2.61 17.10 1.15
N THR A 255 -2.10 15.87 1.27
CA THR A 255 -1.85 14.94 0.16
C THR A 255 -3.00 14.93 -0.84
N THR A 256 -2.71 15.25 -2.11
CA THR A 256 -3.73 15.49 -3.14
C THR A 256 -3.46 14.68 -4.40
N SER A 257 -4.39 13.78 -4.77
CA SER A 257 -4.34 13.07 -6.04
C SER A 257 -5.27 13.71 -7.06
N PHE A 258 -4.80 13.90 -8.30
CA PHE A 258 -5.54 14.51 -9.40
C PHE A 258 -6.11 13.44 -10.30
N ILE A 259 -7.41 13.54 -10.62
CA ILE A 259 -8.14 12.58 -11.47
C ILE A 259 -8.34 13.22 -12.84
N TRP A 260 -7.73 12.61 -13.86
CA TRP A 260 -7.78 13.07 -15.23
C TRP A 260 -8.70 12.21 -16.08
N ASP A 261 -9.57 12.81 -16.85
CA ASP A 261 -10.30 12.17 -17.96
C ASP A 261 -9.39 12.13 -19.20
N MET A 262 -9.09 10.92 -19.68
CA MET A 262 -8.24 10.63 -20.83
C MET A 262 -9.07 10.25 -22.09
N SER A 263 -10.34 10.62 -22.15
CA SER A 263 -11.22 10.33 -23.30
C SER A 263 -10.83 11.09 -24.57
N ASP A 264 -10.09 12.19 -24.44
CA ASP A 264 -9.46 12.95 -25.52
C ASP A 264 -7.99 13.21 -25.14
N LEU A 265 -7.07 12.40 -25.66
CA LEU A 265 -5.63 12.51 -25.36
C LEU A 265 -5.02 13.83 -25.87
N SER A 266 -5.68 14.53 -26.81
CA SER A 266 -5.23 15.85 -27.26
C SER A 266 -5.60 16.97 -26.31
N SER A 267 -6.49 16.73 -25.34
CA SER A 267 -6.98 17.70 -24.37
C SER A 267 -7.40 17.03 -23.04
N PRO A 268 -6.50 16.36 -22.31
CA PRO A 268 -6.81 15.76 -21.02
C PRO A 268 -7.40 16.78 -20.04
N GLN A 269 -8.36 16.38 -19.22
CA GLN A 269 -9.05 17.28 -18.29
C GLN A 269 -9.03 16.72 -16.87
N ILE A 270 -8.66 17.53 -15.87
CA ILE A 270 -8.89 17.17 -14.47
C ILE A 270 -10.40 17.27 -14.21
N ILE A 271 -11.00 16.16 -13.78
CA ILE A 271 -12.42 16.04 -13.46
C ILE A 271 -12.71 16.01 -11.96
N GLY A 272 -11.68 15.80 -11.15
CA GLY A 272 -11.77 15.77 -9.70
C GLY A 272 -10.41 15.66 -9.02
N THR A 273 -10.44 15.74 -7.69
CA THR A 273 -9.28 15.51 -6.83
C THR A 273 -9.71 14.73 -5.60
N PHE A 274 -8.86 13.81 -5.16
CA PHE A 274 -8.94 13.24 -3.82
C PHE A 274 -7.99 13.99 -2.90
N VAL A 275 -8.46 14.37 -1.71
CA VAL A 275 -7.64 15.04 -0.69
C VAL A 275 -7.66 14.17 0.57
N SER A 276 -6.51 13.67 0.96
CA SER A 276 -6.34 12.84 2.15
C SER A 276 -6.56 13.64 3.45
N GLU A 277 -6.80 12.95 4.56
CA GLU A 277 -6.80 13.56 5.90
C GLU A 277 -5.38 13.89 6.41
N THR A 278 -4.33 13.30 5.81
CA THR A 278 -2.93 13.50 6.18
C THR A 278 -2.26 14.59 5.34
N SER A 279 -1.17 15.16 5.83
CA SER A 279 -0.33 16.13 5.13
C SER A 279 1.03 15.56 4.73
N ALA A 280 1.17 14.24 4.74
CA ALA A 280 2.39 13.57 4.28
C ALA A 280 2.53 13.73 2.76
N ILE A 281 3.76 13.85 2.30
CA ILE A 281 4.06 13.93 0.88
C ILE A 281 3.56 12.67 0.17
N ASP A 282 2.89 12.81 -0.96
CA ASP A 282 2.58 11.68 -1.83
C ASP A 282 3.80 11.24 -2.66
N HIS A 283 3.76 10.01 -3.14
CA HIS A 283 4.85 9.46 -3.94
C HIS A 283 4.33 8.42 -4.94
N ASN A 284 4.94 7.24 -5.03
CA ASN A 284 4.61 6.26 -6.05
C ASN A 284 3.23 5.64 -5.85
N LEU A 285 2.45 5.56 -6.92
CA LEU A 285 1.14 4.95 -6.94
C LEU A 285 0.99 3.94 -8.09
N TYR A 286 0.21 2.90 -7.85
CA TYR A 286 -0.12 1.87 -8.84
C TYR A 286 -1.60 1.53 -8.74
N ILE A 287 -2.21 1.04 -9.83
CA ILE A 287 -3.61 0.62 -9.86
C ILE A 287 -3.68 -0.87 -10.16
N ASN A 288 -4.45 -1.60 -9.37
CA ASN A 288 -4.71 -3.03 -9.55
C ASN A 288 -6.11 -3.39 -9.04
N ASP A 289 -6.89 -4.11 -9.85
CA ASP A 289 -8.26 -4.55 -9.53
C ASP A 289 -9.17 -3.42 -9.03
N GLY A 290 -9.13 -2.25 -9.69
CA GLY A 290 -9.95 -1.09 -9.34
C GLY A 290 -9.52 -0.35 -8.08
N LEU A 291 -8.40 -0.71 -7.47
CA LEU A 291 -7.83 -0.04 -6.30
C LEU A 291 -6.53 0.69 -6.66
N VAL A 292 -6.38 1.89 -6.12
CA VAL A 292 -5.14 2.67 -6.17
C VAL A 292 -4.33 2.39 -4.92
N TYR A 293 -3.08 2.01 -5.08
CA TYR A 293 -2.13 1.76 -3.99
C TYR A 293 -1.09 2.87 -3.98
N GLN A 294 -1.17 3.77 -3.01
CA GLN A 294 -0.27 4.94 -2.89
C GLN A 294 0.72 4.74 -1.76
N SER A 295 1.99 4.98 -2.03
CA SER A 295 3.05 5.07 -1.02
C SER A 295 3.31 6.53 -0.69
N ASN A 296 2.67 7.03 0.37
CA ASN A 296 2.67 8.44 0.72
C ASN A 296 3.64 8.71 1.87
N TYR A 297 4.93 8.48 1.63
CA TYR A 297 6.02 8.66 2.61
C TYR A 297 5.58 8.33 4.05
N ARG A 298 5.41 9.35 4.91
CA ARG A 298 5.07 9.19 6.34
C ARG A 298 3.64 8.70 6.58
N ALA A 299 2.73 8.85 5.64
CA ALA A 299 1.40 8.28 5.76
C ALA A 299 1.33 6.79 5.40
N GLY A 300 2.43 6.21 4.89
CA GLY A 300 2.53 4.80 4.56
C GLY A 300 1.78 4.43 3.30
N LEU A 301 1.24 3.20 3.26
CA LEU A 301 0.39 2.72 2.17
C LEU A 301 -1.04 3.23 2.37
N ARG A 302 -1.60 3.85 1.32
CA ARG A 302 -3.00 4.30 1.24
C ARG A 302 -3.69 3.59 0.09
N ILE A 303 -4.93 3.16 0.28
CA ILE A 303 -5.68 2.40 -0.73
C ILE A 303 -6.97 3.13 -1.02
N LEU A 304 -7.16 3.51 -2.29
CA LEU A 304 -8.34 4.24 -2.74
C LEU A 304 -9.13 3.39 -3.73
N ASP A 305 -10.45 3.41 -3.61
CA ASP A 305 -11.39 2.77 -4.53
C ASP A 305 -11.69 3.69 -5.72
N THR A 306 -11.71 3.12 -6.93
CA THR A 306 -11.99 3.82 -8.19
C THR A 306 -13.44 3.65 -8.67
N GLU A 307 -14.34 3.01 -7.92
CA GLU A 307 -15.73 2.75 -8.35
C GLU A 307 -16.46 4.01 -8.86
N ASN A 308 -16.19 5.15 -8.20
CA ASN A 308 -16.83 6.44 -8.53
C ASN A 308 -15.93 7.39 -9.35
N ILE A 309 -14.84 6.91 -9.92
CA ILE A 309 -13.85 7.73 -10.65
C ILE A 309 -14.45 8.53 -11.80
N ALA A 310 -15.47 7.98 -12.48
CA ALA A 310 -16.18 8.66 -13.57
C ALA A 310 -16.91 9.94 -13.12
N ASN A 311 -17.16 10.09 -11.81
CA ASN A 311 -17.70 11.31 -11.20
C ASN A 311 -16.60 12.26 -10.69
N GLY A 312 -15.32 11.90 -10.87
CA GLY A 312 -14.18 12.62 -10.32
C GLY A 312 -14.00 12.38 -8.81
N GLU A 313 -14.39 11.22 -8.32
CA GLU A 313 -14.38 10.85 -6.90
C GLU A 313 -13.56 9.57 -6.69
N LEU A 314 -12.73 9.56 -5.64
CA LEU A 314 -12.05 8.37 -5.08
C LEU A 314 -12.41 8.30 -3.60
N GLU A 315 -12.43 7.09 -3.04
CA GLU A 315 -12.70 6.85 -1.62
C GLU A 315 -11.52 6.10 -0.99
N GLU A 316 -11.00 6.57 0.15
CA GLU A 316 -10.01 5.82 0.91
C GLU A 316 -10.72 4.67 1.63
N VAL A 317 -10.35 3.43 1.26
CA VAL A 317 -10.96 2.20 1.75
C VAL A 317 -10.03 1.37 2.63
N GLY A 318 -8.76 1.75 2.70
CA GLY A 318 -7.79 1.06 3.56
C GLY A 318 -6.47 1.80 3.67
N PHE A 319 -5.72 1.49 4.72
CA PHE A 319 -4.36 2.02 4.89
C PHE A 319 -3.50 1.15 5.81
N PHE A 320 -2.18 1.30 5.68
CA PHE A 320 -1.20 0.80 6.62
C PHE A 320 -0.13 1.88 6.84
N ASP A 321 -0.15 2.50 8.03
CA ASP A 321 0.78 3.57 8.39
C ASP A 321 2.11 2.98 8.88
N VAL A 322 3.14 3.05 8.02
CA VAL A 322 4.48 2.54 8.34
C VAL A 322 5.31 3.52 9.17
N TYR A 323 4.84 4.76 9.38
CA TYR A 323 5.55 5.82 10.09
C TYR A 323 4.65 6.54 11.13
N PRO A 324 4.11 5.85 12.15
CA PRO A 324 3.05 6.37 13.04
C PRO A 324 3.47 7.52 13.96
N GLN A 325 4.71 8.01 13.85
CA GLN A 325 5.21 9.10 14.68
C GLN A 325 4.79 10.49 14.16
N SER A 326 4.50 10.64 12.86
CA SER A 326 4.21 11.95 12.27
C SER A 326 3.82 11.86 10.80
N ASP A 327 2.78 12.60 10.41
CA ASP A 327 2.35 12.82 9.01
C ASP A 327 2.88 14.14 8.44
N SER A 328 3.85 14.79 9.09
CA SER A 328 4.38 16.04 8.55
C SER A 328 5.10 15.81 7.21
N PRO A 329 5.04 16.79 6.26
CA PRO A 329 5.55 16.62 4.90
C PRO A 329 7.09 16.56 4.89
N GLN A 330 7.63 15.36 4.97
CA GLN A 330 9.05 15.06 4.94
C GLN A 330 9.29 13.72 4.23
N PHE A 331 10.44 13.58 3.59
CA PHE A 331 10.88 12.41 2.83
C PHE A 331 11.39 11.28 3.75
N ASN A 332 10.47 10.63 4.45
CA ASN A 332 10.71 9.47 5.33
C ASN A 332 9.54 8.48 5.18
N GLY A 333 9.74 7.23 5.52
CA GLY A 333 8.68 6.24 5.49
C GLY A 333 8.61 5.47 4.17
N SER A 334 7.42 5.27 3.60
CA SER A 334 7.25 4.47 2.39
C SER A 334 7.73 5.21 1.15
N TRP A 335 8.54 4.53 0.33
CA TRP A 335 8.98 5.02 -0.98
C TRP A 335 8.06 4.54 -2.10
N SER A 336 7.81 3.24 -2.15
CA SER A 336 7.07 2.62 -3.23
C SER A 336 6.41 1.32 -2.77
N ASN A 337 5.51 0.78 -3.59
CA ASN A 337 4.86 -0.49 -3.36
C ASN A 337 4.76 -1.32 -4.64
N TYR A 338 4.47 -2.62 -4.49
CA TYR A 338 4.17 -3.51 -5.60
C TYR A 338 2.94 -4.37 -5.24
N PRO A 339 1.76 -4.10 -5.84
CA PRO A 339 0.50 -4.75 -5.49
C PRO A 339 0.10 -5.89 -6.44
N TYR A 340 0.97 -6.35 -7.33
CA TYR A 340 0.60 -7.25 -8.45
C TYR A 340 0.95 -8.72 -8.23
N PHE A 341 1.33 -9.13 -7.02
CA PHE A 341 1.58 -10.55 -6.77
C PHE A 341 0.29 -11.38 -6.83
N PRO A 342 0.27 -12.54 -7.55
CA PRO A 342 -0.87 -13.44 -7.58
C PRO A 342 -1.36 -13.92 -6.21
N SER A 343 -0.47 -13.97 -5.23
CA SER A 343 -0.82 -14.29 -3.83
C SER A 343 -1.61 -13.21 -3.10
N GLY A 344 -1.79 -12.02 -3.72
CA GLY A 344 -2.37 -10.85 -3.07
C GLY A 344 -1.44 -10.16 -2.07
N VAL A 345 -0.18 -10.56 -1.99
CA VAL A 345 0.83 -9.86 -1.17
C VAL A 345 1.12 -8.49 -1.77
N ILE A 346 1.13 -7.46 -0.94
CA ILE A 346 1.55 -6.10 -1.28
C ILE A 346 2.91 -5.87 -0.64
N ALA A 347 3.94 -5.69 -1.46
CA ALA A 347 5.27 -5.36 -0.96
C ALA A 347 5.43 -3.83 -0.87
N VAL A 348 5.87 -3.32 0.28
CA VAL A 348 6.09 -1.89 0.52
C VAL A 348 7.52 -1.67 0.96
N SER A 349 8.25 -0.79 0.26
CA SER A 349 9.58 -0.35 0.66
C SER A 349 9.49 0.85 1.61
N HIS A 350 10.23 0.79 2.71
CA HIS A 350 10.36 1.87 3.68
C HIS A 350 11.82 2.31 3.75
N ILE A 351 12.07 3.60 3.53
CA ILE A 351 13.41 4.17 3.39
C ILE A 351 14.35 3.68 4.49
N GLU A 352 14.01 3.91 5.75
CA GLU A 352 14.89 3.65 6.88
C GLU A 352 14.73 2.24 7.46
N GLU A 353 13.52 1.66 7.38
CA GLU A 353 13.20 0.45 8.12
C GLU A 353 13.41 -0.82 7.27
N GLY A 354 13.04 -0.85 5.98
CA GLY A 354 13.22 -2.02 5.13
C GLY A 354 11.99 -2.41 4.31
N LEU A 355 11.64 -3.70 4.33
CA LEU A 355 10.54 -4.28 3.56
C LEU A 355 9.38 -4.66 4.48
N PHE A 356 8.18 -4.19 4.14
CA PHE A 356 6.92 -4.68 4.69
C PHE A 356 6.21 -5.55 3.66
N LEU A 357 5.73 -6.71 4.08
CA LEU A 357 4.82 -7.55 3.31
C LEU A 357 3.44 -7.45 3.95
N LEU A 358 2.51 -6.92 3.18
CA LEU A 358 1.15 -6.60 3.59
C LEU A 358 0.15 -7.41 2.77
N ARG A 359 -1.11 -7.43 3.19
CA ARG A 359 -2.23 -8.00 2.45
C ARG A 359 -3.49 -7.20 2.74
N LEU A 360 -4.40 -7.10 1.78
CA LEU A 360 -5.75 -6.62 2.02
C LEU A 360 -6.45 -7.52 3.05
N ALA A 361 -7.29 -6.94 3.89
CA ALA A 361 -8.03 -7.63 4.93
C ALA A 361 -9.51 -7.20 4.90
N GLY A 362 -10.37 -7.97 5.56
CA GLY A 362 -11.79 -7.69 5.59
C GLY A 362 -12.44 -7.74 4.20
N GLU A 363 -13.38 -6.85 3.96
CA GLU A 363 -14.16 -6.79 2.70
C GLU A 363 -13.29 -6.55 1.46
N LEU A 364 -12.13 -5.90 1.60
CA LEU A 364 -11.22 -5.63 0.48
C LEU A 364 -10.43 -6.86 0.03
N SER A 365 -10.30 -7.88 0.86
CA SER A 365 -9.50 -9.07 0.52
C SER A 365 -10.17 -9.95 -0.55
N GLY A 366 -11.47 -9.83 -0.73
CA GLY A 366 -12.27 -10.79 -1.47
C GLY A 366 -12.23 -12.20 -0.87
N LEU A 367 -11.52 -12.37 0.25
CA LEU A 367 -11.41 -13.61 1.02
C LEU A 367 -12.35 -13.53 2.21
N GLY A 368 -13.06 -14.61 2.49
CA GLY A 368 -13.97 -14.68 3.64
C GLY A 368 -14.62 -16.03 3.75
N CYS A 369 -15.41 -16.22 4.79
CA CYS A 369 -16.16 -17.47 4.97
C CYS A 369 -17.28 -17.56 3.93
N MET A 370 -17.21 -18.54 3.03
CA MET A 370 -18.25 -18.81 2.02
C MET A 370 -19.34 -19.79 2.47
N ASP A 371 -19.31 -20.29 3.70
CA ASP A 371 -20.34 -21.20 4.23
C ASP A 371 -21.55 -20.39 4.75
N PRO A 372 -22.73 -20.43 4.07
CA PRO A 372 -23.91 -19.70 4.49
C PRO A 372 -24.47 -20.14 5.85
N GLU A 373 -24.02 -21.28 6.40
CA GLU A 373 -24.40 -21.78 7.72
C GLU A 373 -23.42 -21.33 8.81
N ALA A 374 -22.30 -20.68 8.45
CA ALA A 374 -21.35 -20.15 9.41
C ALA A 374 -21.83 -18.82 10.01
N CYS A 375 -21.40 -18.55 11.24
CA CYS A 375 -21.72 -17.31 11.94
C CYS A 375 -21.12 -16.07 11.28
N ASN A 376 -19.91 -16.21 10.74
CA ASN A 376 -19.16 -15.16 10.05
C ASN A 376 -19.23 -15.30 8.53
N TYR A 377 -20.37 -15.82 7.99
CA TYR A 377 -20.59 -15.89 6.56
C TYR A 377 -20.48 -14.52 5.90
N ASP A 378 -19.61 -14.42 4.90
CA ASP A 378 -19.44 -13.23 4.08
C ASP A 378 -20.00 -13.49 2.66
N PRO A 379 -21.17 -12.90 2.32
CA PRO A 379 -21.78 -13.08 1.00
C PRO A 379 -21.01 -12.36 -0.12
N SER A 380 -20.06 -11.47 0.19
CA SER A 380 -19.21 -10.76 -0.76
C SER A 380 -17.90 -11.50 -1.04
N ALA A 381 -17.55 -12.52 -0.23
CA ALA A 381 -16.34 -13.30 -0.42
C ALA A 381 -16.36 -13.99 -1.79
N LEU A 382 -15.25 -13.85 -2.51
CA LEU A 382 -15.01 -14.48 -3.80
C LEU A 382 -14.26 -15.81 -3.66
N GLU A 383 -13.54 -15.97 -2.54
CA GLU A 383 -12.76 -17.16 -2.19
C GLU A 383 -12.89 -17.46 -0.69
N ASP A 384 -12.99 -18.75 -0.35
CA ASP A 384 -13.09 -19.21 1.04
C ASP A 384 -11.68 -19.21 1.68
N ASP A 385 -11.49 -18.39 2.70
CA ASP A 385 -10.24 -18.27 3.45
C ASP A 385 -10.10 -19.33 4.57
N GLY A 386 -11.10 -20.20 4.72
CA GLY A 386 -11.14 -21.20 5.79
C GLY A 386 -11.42 -20.61 7.18
N SER A 387 -11.84 -19.35 7.27
CA SER A 387 -12.15 -18.65 8.53
C SER A 387 -13.53 -19.00 9.09
N CYS A 388 -14.32 -19.82 8.41
CA CYS A 388 -15.67 -20.16 8.83
C CYS A 388 -15.74 -20.66 10.27
N VAL A 389 -16.54 -20.02 11.10
CA VAL A 389 -16.78 -20.42 12.49
C VAL A 389 -18.25 -20.69 12.72
N GLY A 390 -18.53 -21.66 13.60
CA GLY A 390 -19.90 -22.01 13.98
C GLY A 390 -20.55 -20.96 14.90
N PHE A 391 -21.85 -21.16 15.15
CA PHE A 391 -22.55 -20.39 16.17
C PHE A 391 -22.26 -20.97 17.56
N ASN A 392 -22.00 -20.11 18.54
CA ASN A 392 -21.92 -20.47 19.94
C ASN A 392 -23.33 -20.69 20.55
N GLU A 393 -23.41 -21.12 21.81
CA GLU A 393 -24.67 -21.40 22.51
C GLU A 393 -25.56 -20.16 22.67
N CYS A 394 -25.00 -18.95 22.51
CA CYS A 394 -25.74 -17.68 22.55
C CYS A 394 -26.15 -17.19 21.18
N GLY A 395 -25.80 -17.87 20.09
CA GLY A 395 -26.12 -17.48 18.73
C GLY A 395 -25.17 -16.40 18.15
N GLY A 396 -24.08 -16.08 18.85
CA GLY A 396 -22.91 -15.36 18.32
C GLY A 396 -21.90 -16.32 17.72
N CYS A 397 -20.74 -15.84 17.27
CA CYS A 397 -19.71 -16.70 16.71
C CYS A 397 -18.94 -17.49 17.80
N GLU A 398 -18.43 -18.68 17.45
CA GLU A 398 -17.52 -19.42 18.31
C GLU A 398 -16.25 -18.57 18.56
N GLY A 399 -15.88 -18.42 19.84
CA GLY A 399 -14.78 -17.56 20.28
C GLY A 399 -15.22 -16.21 20.86
N ASP A 400 -16.45 -15.77 20.61
CA ASP A 400 -17.00 -14.58 21.24
C ASP A 400 -17.35 -14.81 22.71
N GLU A 401 -17.37 -13.73 23.50
CA GLU A 401 -17.82 -13.80 24.88
C GLU A 401 -19.29 -14.23 24.95
N LEU A 402 -19.61 -15.17 25.86
CA LEU A 402 -20.95 -15.71 26.04
C LEU A 402 -21.81 -14.75 26.90
N PHE A 403 -22.35 -13.72 26.31
CA PHE A 403 -23.19 -12.74 27.02
C PHE A 403 -24.51 -13.33 27.54
N CYS A 404 -24.98 -14.42 26.90
CA CYS A 404 -26.22 -15.08 27.28
C CYS A 404 -26.06 -16.07 28.44
N VAL A 405 -24.87 -16.28 28.94
CA VAL A 405 -24.58 -17.19 30.06
C VAL A 405 -24.43 -16.39 31.34
N GLY A 406 -25.13 -16.82 32.36
CA GLY A 406 -25.11 -16.12 33.67
C GLY A 406 -26.28 -16.58 34.58
N CYS A 407 -26.44 -15.93 35.70
CA CYS A 407 -27.57 -16.24 36.60
C CYS A 407 -28.91 -15.82 36.02
N THR A 408 -29.82 -16.78 35.77
CA THR A 408 -31.15 -16.57 35.22
C THR A 408 -32.26 -16.44 36.30
N ASN A 409 -31.91 -16.53 37.60
CA ASN A 409 -32.88 -16.40 38.70
C ASN A 409 -33.11 -14.93 39.05
N GLU A 410 -34.29 -14.39 38.76
CA GLU A 410 -34.68 -13.02 39.02
C GLU A 410 -34.59 -12.61 40.52
N ASN A 411 -34.58 -13.59 41.42
CA ASN A 411 -34.45 -13.33 42.87
C ASN A 411 -32.98 -13.36 43.36
N ALA A 412 -32.03 -13.74 42.52
CA ALA A 412 -30.64 -13.74 42.88
C ALA A 412 -30.01 -12.34 42.81
N CYS A 413 -29.03 -12.07 43.67
CA CYS A 413 -28.37 -10.79 43.74
C CYS A 413 -27.50 -10.47 42.51
N ASN A 414 -27.09 -11.50 41.77
CA ASN A 414 -26.31 -11.41 40.55
C ASN A 414 -27.14 -11.80 39.31
N PHE A 415 -28.48 -11.58 39.36
CA PHE A 415 -29.35 -11.81 38.20
C PHE A 415 -28.83 -11.02 36.99
N ASN A 416 -28.64 -11.73 35.88
CA ASN A 416 -28.28 -11.14 34.59
C ASN A 416 -29.46 -11.14 33.66
N THR A 417 -30.02 -9.96 33.34
CA THR A 417 -31.21 -9.80 32.49
C THR A 417 -30.96 -10.25 31.05
N GLU A 418 -29.73 -10.36 30.61
CA GLU A 418 -29.36 -10.81 29.26
C GLU A 418 -29.06 -12.30 29.20
N ALA A 419 -28.90 -12.97 30.36
CA ALA A 419 -28.66 -14.40 30.40
C ALA A 419 -29.92 -15.20 30.03
N THR A 420 -29.74 -16.10 29.06
CA THR A 420 -30.76 -17.10 28.67
C THR A 420 -30.32 -18.52 29.06
N ILE A 421 -29.07 -18.72 29.43
CA ILE A 421 -28.45 -19.96 29.88
C ILE A 421 -27.93 -19.77 31.31
N ASP A 422 -28.43 -20.60 32.26
CA ASP A 422 -27.96 -20.56 33.65
C ASP A 422 -26.62 -21.25 33.82
N ASP A 423 -25.62 -20.50 34.27
CA ASP A 423 -24.24 -21.00 34.54
C ASP A 423 -24.06 -21.59 35.94
N GLY A 424 -25.13 -21.60 36.75
CA GLY A 424 -25.13 -22.03 38.13
C GLY A 424 -24.45 -21.04 39.09
N SER A 425 -24.19 -19.80 38.65
CA SER A 425 -23.54 -18.77 39.47
C SER A 425 -24.52 -18.02 40.40
N CYS A 426 -25.83 -18.31 40.31
CA CYS A 426 -26.85 -17.65 41.11
C CYS A 426 -26.54 -17.74 42.61
N TYR A 427 -26.54 -16.60 43.30
CA TYR A 427 -26.47 -16.57 44.75
C TYR A 427 -27.54 -15.66 45.35
N GLU A 428 -28.14 -16.15 46.44
CA GLU A 428 -29.06 -15.40 47.25
C GLU A 428 -28.36 -14.90 48.48
N ILE A 429 -28.58 -13.66 48.90
CA ILE A 429 -28.11 -13.17 50.21
C ILE A 429 -29.18 -13.58 51.23
N ASP A 430 -28.79 -14.40 52.20
CA ASP A 430 -29.66 -14.64 53.36
C ASP A 430 -30.05 -13.30 53.99
N PRO A 431 -31.31 -13.06 54.31
CA PRO A 431 -31.74 -11.82 54.94
C PRO A 431 -30.90 -11.58 56.22
N PRO A 432 -30.43 -10.38 56.46
CA PRO A 432 -29.57 -10.10 57.58
C PRO A 432 -30.27 -10.50 58.90
N ILE A 433 -29.57 -11.33 59.69
CA ILE A 433 -30.05 -11.69 61.03
C ILE A 433 -30.17 -10.39 61.80
N SER A 434 -31.35 -10.03 62.30
CA SER A 434 -31.58 -8.86 63.07
C SER A 434 -30.72 -8.92 64.36
N GLN A 435 -29.63 -8.15 64.45
CA GLN A 435 -28.86 -7.94 65.68
C GLN A 435 -29.35 -6.64 66.32
N SER A 436 -29.95 -6.77 67.50
CA SER A 436 -30.23 -5.60 68.35
C SER A 436 -28.97 -5.19 69.10
N ILE A 437 -28.41 -4.02 68.81
CA ILE A 437 -27.36 -3.39 69.61
C ILE A 437 -28.00 -2.46 70.60
N THR A 438 -27.86 -2.74 71.89
CA THR A 438 -28.25 -1.83 72.94
C THR A 438 -27.03 -1.16 73.53
N GLN A 439 -26.91 0.17 73.42
CA GLN A 439 -25.97 1.00 74.13
C GLN A 439 -26.73 2.07 74.87
N GLU A 440 -26.63 2.06 76.22
CA GLU A 440 -27.14 3.09 77.19
C GLU A 440 -28.57 3.60 76.97
N GLY A 441 -29.55 2.67 76.94
CA GLY A 441 -30.98 3.05 77.12
C GLY A 441 -31.78 3.42 75.89
N GLU A 442 -31.23 3.44 74.69
CA GLU A 442 -31.96 3.59 73.47
C GLU A 442 -31.86 2.34 72.59
N SER A 443 -33.00 1.79 72.20
CA SER A 443 -33.10 0.65 71.27
C SER A 443 -33.39 1.16 69.86
N VAL A 444 -32.51 0.85 68.93
CA VAL A 444 -32.76 1.06 67.52
C VAL A 444 -33.26 -0.25 66.93
N ILE A 445 -34.48 -0.28 66.46
CA ILE A 445 -35.13 -1.42 65.83
C ILE A 445 -34.90 -1.23 64.30
N PHE A 446 -34.14 -2.10 63.70
CA PHE A 446 -34.11 -2.22 62.24
C PHE A 446 -35.24 -3.13 61.81
N THR A 447 -36.24 -2.58 61.12
CA THR A 447 -37.31 -3.38 60.50
C THR A 447 -36.86 -3.76 59.08
N ASN A 448 -37.08 -5.02 58.69
CA ASN A 448 -36.89 -5.52 57.33
C ASN A 448 -37.92 -4.87 56.40
N GLU A 449 -37.60 -3.71 55.86
CA GLU A 449 -38.17 -3.25 54.62
C GLU A 449 -37.04 -3.13 53.59
N PRO A 450 -37.24 -3.41 52.32
CA PRO A 450 -36.17 -3.26 51.30
C PRO A 450 -35.77 -1.79 51.21
N ALA A 451 -34.71 -1.43 51.88
CA ALA A 451 -34.14 -0.09 51.84
C ALA A 451 -33.35 0.08 50.53
N SER A 452 -33.92 0.86 49.63
CA SER A 452 -33.14 1.49 48.58
C SER A 452 -32.14 2.47 49.24
N PHE A 453 -30.88 2.13 49.28
CA PHE A 453 -29.80 3.04 49.77
C PHE A 453 -29.50 4.05 48.68
N TRP A 454 -29.99 5.28 48.87
CA TRP A 454 -29.48 6.44 48.16
C TRP A 454 -28.40 7.08 49.06
N PHE A 455 -27.16 7.10 48.61
CA PHE A 455 -26.16 7.96 49.19
C PHE A 455 -26.24 9.32 48.52
N GLU A 456 -26.91 10.27 49.17
CA GLU A 456 -26.70 11.68 48.87
C GLU A 456 -25.45 12.13 49.60
N THR A 457 -24.35 12.34 48.84
CA THR A 457 -23.21 13.08 49.35
C THR A 457 -23.47 14.56 49.13
N GLU A 458 -24.06 15.24 50.11
CA GLU A 458 -23.90 16.69 50.19
C GLU A 458 -22.49 17.03 50.68
N THR A 459 -21.63 17.37 49.73
CA THR A 459 -20.42 18.14 50.05
C THR A 459 -20.74 19.60 49.81
N SER A 460 -21.00 20.34 50.89
CA SER A 460 -20.95 21.79 50.83
C SER A 460 -19.49 22.24 50.70
N PRO A 461 -19.17 23.17 49.81
CA PRO A 461 -17.83 23.73 49.73
C PRO A 461 -17.74 24.96 50.67
N GLU A 462 -17.35 24.78 51.93
CA GLU A 462 -16.80 25.88 52.71
C GLU A 462 -15.92 25.36 53.85
N GLU A 463 -14.71 25.95 53.91
CA GLU A 463 -13.71 25.93 54.99
C GLU A 463 -12.66 24.83 54.94
N LEU A 464 -11.58 25.16 54.25
CA LEU A 464 -10.22 24.82 54.67
C LEU A 464 -9.37 26.09 54.71
N HIS A 465 -9.09 26.52 55.92
CA HIS A 465 -7.92 27.37 56.23
C HIS A 465 -6.67 26.53 56.31
#